data_421cc8c808775d5119703506601f289c
#
_entry.id   421cc8c808775d5119703506601f289c
#
_cell.length_a   1.000
_cell.length_b   1.000
_cell.length_c   1.000
_cell.angle_alpha   90.00
_cell.angle_beta   90.00
_cell.angle_gamma   90.00
#
_symmetry.space_group_name_H-M   'P 1'
#
loop_
_entity.id
_entity.type
_entity.pdbx_description
1 polymer ?
#
loop_
_entity_poly.entity_id
_entity_poly.type
_entity_poly.pdbx_seq_one_letter_code
_entity_poly.pdbx_strand_id
1 'polypeptide(L)'
;MCSLAKDIGIDLGTASVLVYIKGKGVVLNEPSVVAIDKNTGRLLKVGAEAQAMLGRTPGNIVAIRPLRDGVISDYDMTERMLKEFIRKVTGGFHLFPPRIMACVPSGITEVEERAVIDAGRQAGARRVYLIEEPVAAAIGAGIDITKPDGHMVVDIGGGTSDIAVISLSGVVESASIKVAGDQFNESIVKYMRRKHNILIGERTAEQMKMEIGCVYPKEEEATIEIKGRCLMTGLPKTITVNSTEMMEAFEEPVERILEAVHNVLERTPPELVADISNNGIVMTGGGSLVDGFDKLITARTGIHTVVAEDAISCVAEGTGKSLDSLGDMQDGTVNLSRRRQMN
;
A
#
# COMPACT_ATOMS: atom_id res chain seq x y z
N MET A 1 6.23 30.37 15.06
CA MET A 1 5.12 30.85 14.21
C MET A 1 4.17 29.68 13.97
N CYS A 2 2.94 29.73 14.49
CA CYS A 2 1.94 28.71 14.12
C CYS A 2 1.65 28.84 12.63
N SER A 3 1.99 27.82 11.83
CA SER A 3 1.55 27.74 10.43
C SER A 3 0.03 27.61 10.41
N LEU A 4 -0.67 28.61 9.93
CA LEU A 4 -2.13 28.60 9.72
C LEU A 4 -2.55 27.62 8.61
N ALA A 5 -1.61 27.14 7.80
CA ALA A 5 -1.82 26.10 6.79
C ALA A 5 -1.50 24.72 7.38
N LYS A 6 -2.42 23.76 7.22
CA LYS A 6 -2.19 22.36 7.64
C LYS A 6 -1.25 21.70 6.62
N ASP A 7 -0.19 21.06 7.08
CA ASP A 7 0.63 20.20 6.27
C ASP A 7 0.04 18.77 6.34
N ILE A 8 -0.09 18.13 5.20
CA ILE A 8 -0.80 16.86 5.03
C ILE A 8 0.14 15.86 4.36
N GLY A 9 0.34 14.71 5.00
CA GLY A 9 0.92 13.52 4.38
C GLY A 9 -0.21 12.67 3.79
N ILE A 10 -0.04 12.19 2.57
CA ILE A 10 -1.00 11.30 1.92
C ILE A 10 -0.26 10.05 1.43
N ASP A 11 -0.66 8.91 1.95
CA ASP A 11 -0.38 7.63 1.35
C ASP A 11 -1.50 7.32 0.36
N LEU A 12 -1.17 7.34 -0.93
CA LEU A 12 -2.11 7.14 -2.02
C LEU A 12 -2.02 5.69 -2.54
N GLY A 13 -2.37 4.75 -1.67
CA GLY A 13 -2.28 3.33 -1.97
C GLY A 13 -3.38 2.79 -2.88
N THR A 14 -3.11 1.66 -3.53
CA THR A 14 -4.07 0.94 -4.39
C THR A 14 -5.30 0.46 -3.61
N ALA A 15 -5.10 -0.06 -2.40
CA ALA A 15 -6.19 -0.59 -1.56
C ALA A 15 -6.84 0.47 -0.68
N SER A 16 -6.05 1.38 -0.12
CA SER A 16 -6.51 2.41 0.82
C SER A 16 -5.73 3.71 0.65
N VAL A 17 -6.38 4.81 1.01
CA VAL A 17 -5.75 6.13 1.15
C VAL A 17 -5.68 6.45 2.63
N LEU A 18 -4.48 6.70 3.13
CA LEU A 18 -4.26 7.19 4.48
C LEU A 18 -3.85 8.66 4.45
N VAL A 19 -4.41 9.44 5.38
CA VAL A 19 -4.06 10.86 5.50
C VAL A 19 -3.54 11.14 6.89
N TYR A 20 -2.35 11.69 6.93
CA TYR A 20 -1.68 12.18 8.13
C TYR A 20 -1.76 13.71 8.19
N ILE A 21 -2.04 14.25 9.36
CA ILE A 21 -1.94 15.68 9.64
C ILE A 21 -0.86 15.91 10.69
N LYS A 22 0.07 16.81 10.41
CA LYS A 22 1.13 17.20 11.34
C LYS A 22 0.55 17.56 12.71
N GLY A 23 1.04 16.89 13.76
CA GLY A 23 0.61 17.08 15.15
C GLY A 23 -0.69 16.35 15.54
N LYS A 24 -1.32 15.61 14.61
CA LYS A 24 -2.53 14.81 14.90
C LYS A 24 -2.37 13.32 14.59
N GLY A 25 -1.33 12.93 13.83
CA GLY A 25 -1.14 11.56 13.36
C GLY A 25 -2.02 11.23 12.16
N VAL A 26 -2.27 9.93 11.93
CA VAL A 26 -3.17 9.43 10.89
C VAL A 26 -4.61 9.78 11.28
N VAL A 27 -5.29 10.57 10.47
CA VAL A 27 -6.64 11.10 10.72
C VAL A 27 -7.69 10.52 9.77
N LEU A 28 -7.27 9.81 8.74
CA LEU A 28 -8.15 9.15 7.78
C LEU A 28 -7.47 7.87 7.28
N ASN A 29 -8.23 6.79 7.24
CA ASN A 29 -7.91 5.54 6.56
C ASN A 29 -9.18 5.09 5.86
N GLU A 30 -9.20 5.23 4.54
CA GLU A 30 -10.37 4.93 3.72
C GLU A 30 -9.98 4.10 2.49
N PRO A 31 -10.81 3.14 2.07
CA PRO A 31 -10.57 2.40 0.84
C PRO A 31 -10.44 3.29 -0.40
N SER A 32 -9.53 2.95 -1.30
CA SER A 32 -9.35 3.62 -2.60
C SER A 32 -10.45 3.22 -3.58
N VAL A 33 -11.71 3.49 -3.24
CA VAL A 33 -12.88 3.11 -4.03
C VAL A 33 -13.78 4.31 -4.24
N VAL A 34 -14.32 4.45 -5.44
CA VAL A 34 -15.34 5.43 -5.80
C VAL A 34 -16.56 4.76 -6.42
N ALA A 35 -17.75 5.26 -6.14
CA ALA A 35 -18.99 4.84 -6.79
C ALA A 35 -19.53 5.99 -7.63
N ILE A 36 -19.83 5.70 -8.90
CA ILE A 36 -20.30 6.68 -9.89
C ILE A 36 -21.60 6.22 -10.55
N ASP A 37 -22.42 7.17 -10.93
CA ASP A 37 -23.52 6.95 -11.88
C ASP A 37 -22.96 6.96 -13.31
N LYS A 38 -23.10 5.84 -14.03
CA LYS A 38 -22.57 5.68 -15.39
C LYS A 38 -23.17 6.63 -16.40
N ASN A 39 -24.43 7.02 -16.21
CA ASN A 39 -25.15 7.83 -17.17
C ASN A 39 -24.75 9.31 -17.09
N THR A 40 -24.47 9.77 -15.86
CA THR A 40 -24.17 11.19 -15.59
C THR A 40 -22.69 11.46 -15.28
N GLY A 41 -21.88 10.42 -15.04
CA GLY A 41 -20.50 10.55 -14.56
C GLY A 41 -20.39 11.15 -13.14
N ARG A 42 -21.53 11.25 -12.44
CA ARG A 42 -21.57 11.87 -11.10
C ARG A 42 -20.98 10.96 -10.06
N LEU A 43 -20.06 11.49 -9.24
CA LEU A 43 -19.55 10.83 -8.05
C LEU A 43 -20.67 10.70 -7.01
N LEU A 44 -20.95 9.49 -6.57
CA LEU A 44 -22.01 9.18 -5.58
C LEU A 44 -21.43 8.98 -4.19
N LYS A 45 -20.37 8.16 -4.07
CA LYS A 45 -19.74 7.78 -2.82
C LYS A 45 -18.24 7.60 -3.00
N VAL A 46 -17.48 7.73 -1.90
CA VAL A 46 -16.03 7.45 -1.82
C VAL A 46 -15.71 6.64 -0.58
N GLY A 47 -14.58 5.94 -0.60
CA GLY A 47 -14.08 5.21 0.55
C GLY A 47 -14.95 4.02 0.95
N ALA A 48 -15.13 3.81 2.25
CA ALA A 48 -15.86 2.68 2.82
C ALA A 48 -17.31 2.58 2.31
N GLU A 49 -18.01 3.72 2.10
CA GLU A 49 -19.35 3.72 1.54
C GLU A 49 -19.39 3.20 0.10
N ALA A 50 -18.38 3.54 -0.72
CA ALA A 50 -18.25 3.04 -2.08
C ALA A 50 -17.82 1.56 -2.09
N GLN A 51 -16.92 1.16 -1.19
CA GLN A 51 -16.48 -0.24 -1.07
C GLN A 51 -17.64 -1.17 -0.73
N ALA A 52 -18.57 -0.74 0.13
CA ALA A 52 -19.75 -1.53 0.46
C ALA A 52 -20.66 -1.82 -0.76
N MET A 53 -20.51 -1.03 -1.83
CA MET A 53 -21.26 -1.16 -3.08
C MET A 53 -20.60 -2.10 -4.10
N LEU A 54 -19.33 -2.47 -3.92
CA LEU A 54 -18.62 -3.39 -4.83
C LEU A 54 -19.37 -4.71 -4.98
N GLY A 55 -19.61 -5.13 -6.23
CA GLY A 55 -20.33 -6.35 -6.58
C GLY A 55 -21.84 -6.37 -6.24
N ARG A 56 -22.41 -5.22 -5.82
CA ARG A 56 -23.81 -5.10 -5.41
C ARG A 56 -24.57 -3.97 -6.08
N THR A 57 -23.98 -3.34 -7.10
CA THR A 57 -24.56 -2.18 -7.78
C THR A 57 -25.54 -2.60 -8.88
N PRO A 58 -26.65 -1.86 -9.07
CA PRO A 58 -27.48 -2.00 -10.26
C PRO A 58 -26.71 -1.51 -11.50
N GLY A 59 -27.20 -1.83 -12.70
CA GLY A 59 -26.47 -1.61 -13.96
C GLY A 59 -26.06 -0.16 -14.27
N ASN A 60 -26.73 0.83 -13.68
CA ASN A 60 -26.43 2.25 -13.87
C ASN A 60 -25.43 2.81 -12.86
N ILE A 61 -25.06 2.04 -11.83
CA ILE A 61 -24.04 2.43 -10.84
C ILE A 61 -22.84 1.50 -10.98
N VAL A 62 -21.63 2.06 -10.90
CA VAL A 62 -20.39 1.28 -10.85
C VAL A 62 -19.52 1.76 -9.70
N ALA A 63 -19.00 0.79 -8.94
CA ALA A 63 -17.94 1.04 -7.97
C ALA A 63 -16.62 0.58 -8.59
N ILE A 64 -15.62 1.47 -8.61
CA ILE A 64 -14.30 1.26 -9.22
C ILE A 64 -13.19 1.66 -8.27
N ARG A 65 -12.01 1.09 -8.50
CA ARG A 65 -10.75 1.53 -7.88
C ARG A 65 -10.01 2.41 -8.89
N PRO A 66 -9.83 3.70 -8.60
CA PRO A 66 -9.16 4.62 -9.53
C PRO A 66 -7.64 4.46 -9.53
N LEU A 67 -7.08 3.74 -8.54
CA LEU A 67 -5.69 3.33 -8.49
C LEU A 67 -5.59 1.81 -8.66
N ARG A 68 -4.61 1.36 -9.44
CA ARG A 68 -4.29 -0.06 -9.64
C ARG A 68 -2.78 -0.22 -9.76
N ASP A 69 -2.25 -1.27 -9.14
CA ASP A 69 -0.83 -1.63 -9.25
C ASP A 69 0.11 -0.44 -8.94
N GLY A 70 -0.24 0.36 -7.92
CA GLY A 70 0.53 1.53 -7.49
C GLY A 70 0.39 2.77 -8.37
N VAL A 71 -0.41 2.74 -9.45
CA VAL A 71 -0.53 3.85 -10.39
C VAL A 71 -1.97 4.36 -10.54
N ILE A 72 -2.10 5.62 -10.95
CA ILE A 72 -3.39 6.22 -11.26
C ILE A 72 -3.91 5.63 -12.58
N SER A 73 -4.99 4.86 -12.53
CA SER A 73 -5.65 4.30 -13.70
C SER A 73 -6.81 5.15 -14.20
N ASP A 74 -7.40 5.97 -13.33
CA ASP A 74 -8.46 6.93 -13.66
C ASP A 74 -8.16 8.26 -12.94
N TYR A 75 -7.66 9.23 -13.72
CA TYR A 75 -7.21 10.51 -13.21
C TYR A 75 -8.35 11.33 -12.59
N ASP A 76 -9.48 11.46 -13.30
CA ASP A 76 -10.61 12.28 -12.87
C ASP A 76 -11.22 11.75 -11.57
N MET A 77 -11.31 10.42 -11.45
CA MET A 77 -11.84 9.79 -10.25
C MET A 77 -10.87 9.87 -9.09
N THR A 78 -9.57 9.78 -9.33
CA THR A 78 -8.52 9.97 -8.30
C THR A 78 -8.56 11.39 -7.75
N GLU A 79 -8.63 12.41 -8.62
CA GLU A 79 -8.75 13.80 -8.22
C GLU A 79 -9.98 14.03 -7.33
N ARG A 80 -11.14 13.56 -7.79
CA ARG A 80 -12.41 13.72 -7.04
C ARG A 80 -12.37 13.00 -5.70
N MET A 81 -11.79 11.80 -5.64
CA MET A 81 -11.61 11.04 -4.41
C MET A 81 -10.71 11.80 -3.43
N LEU A 82 -9.54 12.24 -3.88
CA LEU A 82 -8.61 13.03 -3.07
C LEU A 82 -9.24 14.31 -2.55
N LYS A 83 -9.97 15.04 -3.39
CA LYS A 83 -10.69 16.25 -3.00
C LYS A 83 -11.69 16.00 -1.87
N GLU A 84 -12.45 14.91 -1.95
CA GLU A 84 -13.38 14.53 -0.89
C GLU A 84 -12.65 14.14 0.40
N PHE A 85 -11.54 13.38 0.31
CA PHE A 85 -10.76 13.01 1.50
C PHE A 85 -10.08 14.23 2.14
N ILE A 86 -9.48 15.11 1.36
CA ILE A 86 -8.92 16.37 1.86
C ILE A 86 -10.00 17.20 2.53
N ARG A 87 -11.19 17.30 1.92
CA ARG A 87 -12.34 18.02 2.52
C ARG A 87 -12.79 17.43 3.85
N LYS A 88 -12.85 16.08 3.94
CA LYS A 88 -13.20 15.38 5.19
C LYS A 88 -12.26 15.75 6.35
N VAL A 89 -10.94 15.75 6.09
CA VAL A 89 -9.93 15.97 7.16
C VAL A 89 -9.69 17.43 7.48
N THR A 90 -10.02 18.31 6.55
CA THR A 90 -9.72 19.74 6.67
C THR A 90 -10.93 20.57 7.06
N GLY A 91 -12.17 20.09 6.90
CA GLY A 91 -13.41 20.78 7.26
C GLY A 91 -13.95 21.72 6.19
N GLY A 92 -13.49 21.60 4.95
CA GLY A 92 -14.12 22.18 3.75
C GLY A 92 -13.68 23.58 3.33
N PHE A 93 -13.57 24.57 4.21
CA PHE A 93 -13.12 25.92 3.84
C PHE A 93 -11.73 26.22 4.43
N HIS A 94 -10.77 26.54 3.57
CA HIS A 94 -9.42 26.91 4.00
C HIS A 94 -9.04 28.28 3.50
N LEU A 95 -8.74 29.17 4.45
CA LEU A 95 -8.14 30.47 4.15
C LEU A 95 -6.72 30.29 3.53
N PHE A 96 -6.05 29.19 3.90
CA PHE A 96 -4.72 28.84 3.40
C PHE A 96 -4.71 27.38 2.92
N PRO A 97 -4.52 27.13 1.61
CA PRO A 97 -4.41 25.79 1.04
C PRO A 97 -3.25 25.00 1.66
N PRO A 98 -3.42 23.68 1.89
CA PRO A 98 -2.38 22.84 2.50
C PRO A 98 -1.19 22.62 1.57
N ARG A 99 -0.01 22.29 2.17
CA ARG A 99 1.05 21.58 1.47
C ARG A 99 0.79 20.09 1.63
N ILE A 100 0.99 19.35 0.55
CA ILE A 100 0.79 17.89 0.54
C ILE A 100 2.14 17.23 0.26
N MET A 101 2.49 16.23 1.06
CA MET A 101 3.49 15.22 0.74
C MET A 101 2.74 13.95 0.34
N ALA A 102 2.95 13.45 -0.86
CA ALA A 102 2.37 12.19 -1.33
C ALA A 102 3.46 11.14 -1.48
N CYS A 103 3.21 9.91 -1.04
CA CYS A 103 4.10 8.80 -1.32
C CYS A 103 3.81 8.23 -2.71
N VAL A 104 4.85 7.65 -3.30
CA VAL A 104 4.81 7.02 -4.63
C VAL A 104 5.69 5.77 -4.62
N PRO A 105 5.34 4.73 -5.40
CA PRO A 105 6.18 3.54 -5.54
C PRO A 105 7.58 3.84 -6.06
N SER A 106 8.55 3.00 -5.72
CA SER A 106 9.89 3.08 -6.27
C SER A 106 9.87 2.87 -7.79
N GLY A 107 10.63 3.69 -8.52
CA GLY A 107 10.73 3.54 -9.98
C GLY A 107 9.53 4.08 -10.77
N ILE A 108 8.67 4.89 -10.15
CA ILE A 108 7.57 5.61 -10.83
C ILE A 108 8.09 6.44 -12.01
N THR A 109 7.36 6.46 -13.10
CA THR A 109 7.69 7.24 -14.30
C THR A 109 7.41 8.73 -14.08
N GLU A 110 8.08 9.63 -14.84
CA GLU A 110 7.83 11.08 -14.79
C GLU A 110 6.37 11.44 -15.12
N VAL A 111 5.70 10.65 -15.95
CA VAL A 111 4.29 10.88 -16.32
C VAL A 111 3.40 10.58 -15.12
N GLU A 112 3.66 9.48 -14.42
CA GLU A 112 2.92 9.09 -13.21
C GLU A 112 3.19 10.07 -12.06
N GLU A 113 4.45 10.53 -11.87
CA GLU A 113 4.78 11.59 -10.89
C GLU A 113 3.95 12.86 -11.16
N ARG A 114 3.91 13.31 -12.41
CA ARG A 114 3.10 14.49 -12.80
C ARG A 114 1.62 14.26 -12.52
N ALA A 115 1.11 13.07 -12.79
CA ALA A 115 -0.30 12.74 -12.52
C ALA A 115 -0.66 12.88 -11.04
N VAL A 116 0.20 12.39 -10.13
CA VAL A 116 0.01 12.53 -8.67
C VAL A 116 0.06 14.01 -8.25
N ILE A 117 1.04 14.76 -8.77
CA ILE A 117 1.21 16.18 -8.47
C ILE A 117 -0.02 16.99 -8.92
N ASP A 118 -0.48 16.75 -10.13
CA ASP A 118 -1.61 17.47 -10.71
C ASP A 118 -2.91 17.11 -10.01
N ALA A 119 -3.12 15.83 -9.67
CA ALA A 119 -4.27 15.40 -8.88
C ALA A 119 -4.29 16.10 -7.50
N GLY A 120 -3.15 16.16 -6.81
CA GLY A 120 -3.04 16.85 -5.53
C GLY A 120 -3.30 18.36 -5.63
N ARG A 121 -2.78 19.03 -6.69
CA ARG A 121 -3.03 20.46 -6.94
C ARG A 121 -4.50 20.75 -7.24
N GLN A 122 -5.12 19.94 -8.09
CA GLN A 122 -6.53 20.10 -8.44
C GLN A 122 -7.46 19.76 -7.27
N ALA A 123 -7.03 18.89 -6.38
CA ALA A 123 -7.71 18.63 -5.11
C ALA A 123 -7.60 19.78 -4.10
N GLY A 124 -6.82 20.83 -4.40
CA GLY A 124 -6.75 22.07 -3.63
C GLY A 124 -5.45 22.28 -2.86
N ALA A 125 -4.39 21.51 -3.11
CA ALA A 125 -3.08 21.74 -2.50
C ALA A 125 -2.39 22.97 -3.08
N ARG A 126 -1.74 23.77 -2.21
CA ARG A 126 -0.86 24.86 -2.61
C ARG A 126 0.43 24.34 -3.27
N ARG A 127 0.97 23.26 -2.72
CA ARG A 127 2.16 22.56 -3.19
C ARG A 127 2.02 21.08 -2.93
N VAL A 128 2.56 20.26 -3.84
CA VAL A 128 2.67 18.81 -3.70
C VAL A 128 4.13 18.43 -3.81
N TYR A 129 4.57 17.61 -2.88
CA TYR A 129 5.90 17.01 -2.82
C TYR A 129 5.73 15.50 -2.90
N LEU A 130 6.76 14.80 -3.38
CA LEU A 130 6.75 13.34 -3.48
C LEU A 130 7.86 12.75 -2.60
N ILE A 131 7.58 11.57 -2.06
CA ILE A 131 8.52 10.70 -1.36
C ILE A 131 8.31 9.27 -1.83
N GLU A 132 9.37 8.48 -1.96
CA GLU A 132 9.23 7.07 -2.31
C GLU A 132 8.67 6.26 -1.13
N GLU A 133 7.74 5.34 -1.41
CA GLU A 133 7.06 4.50 -0.40
C GLU A 133 8.04 3.82 0.55
N PRO A 134 9.11 3.13 0.11
CA PRO A 134 10.01 2.45 1.04
C PRO A 134 10.80 3.40 1.94
N VAL A 135 11.09 4.63 1.47
CA VAL A 135 11.74 5.65 2.32
C VAL A 135 10.76 6.14 3.38
N ALA A 136 9.52 6.41 2.99
CA ALA A 136 8.47 6.77 3.94
C ALA A 136 8.22 5.62 4.93
N ALA A 137 8.14 4.38 4.46
CA ALA A 137 7.98 3.20 5.30
C ALA A 137 9.08 3.07 6.35
N ALA A 138 10.35 3.25 5.96
CA ALA A 138 11.48 3.23 6.88
C ALA A 138 11.38 4.30 7.96
N ILE A 139 11.08 5.54 7.57
CA ILE A 139 10.89 6.66 8.51
C ILE A 139 9.71 6.39 9.46
N GLY A 140 8.61 5.86 8.91
CA GLY A 140 7.41 5.50 9.68
C GLY A 140 7.70 4.42 10.72
N ALA A 141 8.42 3.38 10.33
CA ALA A 141 8.88 2.29 11.19
C ALA A 141 9.92 2.72 12.24
N GLY A 142 10.35 3.99 12.23
CA GLY A 142 11.30 4.52 13.21
C GLY A 142 12.76 4.22 12.91
N ILE A 143 13.09 3.80 11.70
CA ILE A 143 14.46 3.53 11.27
C ILE A 143 15.20 4.87 11.08
N ASP A 144 16.38 5.00 11.68
CA ASP A 144 17.26 6.16 11.47
C ASP A 144 18.06 5.98 10.17
N ILE A 145 17.45 6.40 9.07
CA ILE A 145 18.03 6.28 7.73
C ILE A 145 19.15 7.29 7.44
N THR A 146 19.48 8.20 8.37
CA THR A 146 20.48 9.27 8.15
C THR A 146 21.91 8.78 8.27
N LYS A 147 22.11 7.64 8.91
CA LYS A 147 23.42 7.02 9.15
C LYS A 147 23.94 6.28 7.91
N PRO A 148 25.26 6.04 7.82
CA PRO A 148 25.87 5.25 6.75
C PRO A 148 25.71 3.74 6.98
N ASP A 149 24.56 3.31 7.47
CA ASP A 149 24.22 1.91 7.74
C ASP A 149 23.18 1.41 6.73
N GLY A 150 23.28 0.15 6.32
CA GLY A 150 22.32 -0.49 5.43
C GLY A 150 21.05 -0.91 6.18
N HIS A 151 19.89 -0.47 5.70
CA HIS A 151 18.59 -0.90 6.19
C HIS A 151 17.75 -1.42 5.03
N MET A 152 17.12 -2.57 5.20
CA MET A 152 16.21 -3.14 4.21
C MET A 152 14.77 -3.08 4.68
N VAL A 153 13.91 -2.53 3.82
CA VAL A 153 12.46 -2.47 4.03
C VAL A 153 11.77 -3.24 2.92
N VAL A 154 10.75 -4.02 3.30
CA VAL A 154 9.85 -4.75 2.41
C VAL A 154 8.44 -4.26 2.70
N ASP A 155 7.94 -3.36 1.86
CA ASP A 155 6.58 -2.84 1.96
C ASP A 155 5.64 -3.63 1.06
N ILE A 156 4.71 -4.38 1.65
CA ILE A 156 3.72 -5.15 0.91
C ILE A 156 2.37 -4.47 1.04
N GLY A 157 2.02 -3.69 0.04
CA GLY A 157 0.78 -2.93 -0.02
C GLY A 157 -0.41 -3.73 -0.54
N GLY A 158 -1.38 -3.03 -1.14
CA GLY A 158 -2.52 -3.65 -1.82
C GLY A 158 -2.19 -4.08 -3.24
N GLY A 159 -1.56 -3.22 -4.04
CA GLY A 159 -1.26 -3.44 -5.46
C GLY A 159 0.21 -3.71 -5.76
N THR A 160 1.12 -3.19 -4.96
CA THR A 160 2.57 -3.29 -5.14
C THR A 160 3.26 -3.84 -3.90
N SER A 161 4.40 -4.50 -4.12
CA SER A 161 5.39 -4.74 -3.08
C SER A 161 6.66 -4.00 -3.46
N ASP A 162 7.08 -3.09 -2.58
CA ASP A 162 8.23 -2.23 -2.73
C ASP A 162 9.33 -2.67 -1.78
N ILE A 163 10.44 -3.09 -2.34
CA ILE A 163 11.60 -3.61 -1.62
C ILE A 163 12.74 -2.62 -1.82
N ALA A 164 13.37 -2.13 -0.76
CA ALA A 164 14.49 -1.22 -0.89
C ALA A 164 15.54 -1.38 0.20
N VAL A 165 16.77 -1.11 -0.19
CA VAL A 165 17.90 -0.90 0.71
C VAL A 165 18.19 0.59 0.77
N ILE A 166 18.21 1.13 1.99
CA ILE A 166 18.31 2.56 2.29
C ILE A 166 19.55 2.79 3.14
N SER A 167 20.34 3.81 2.79
CA SER A 167 21.47 4.30 3.57
C SER A 167 21.67 5.79 3.31
N LEU A 168 22.16 6.56 4.30
CA LEU A 168 22.39 8.00 4.19
C LEU A 168 21.18 8.78 3.64
N SER A 169 19.99 8.38 4.03
CA SER A 169 18.69 8.93 3.60
C SER A 169 18.41 8.80 2.10
N GLY A 170 19.09 7.90 1.40
CA GLY A 170 18.89 7.61 -0.03
C GLY A 170 18.60 6.13 -0.26
N VAL A 171 17.87 5.84 -1.34
CA VAL A 171 17.69 4.47 -1.83
C VAL A 171 18.98 4.05 -2.56
N VAL A 172 19.58 2.94 -2.14
CA VAL A 172 20.78 2.38 -2.75
C VAL A 172 20.41 1.37 -3.83
N GLU A 173 19.48 0.47 -3.50
CA GLU A 173 18.94 -0.53 -4.42
C GLU A 173 17.46 -0.71 -4.13
N SER A 174 16.65 -0.91 -5.16
CA SER A 174 15.21 -1.15 -4.99
C SER A 174 14.61 -1.99 -6.10
N ALA A 175 13.46 -2.58 -5.79
CA ALA A 175 12.58 -3.22 -6.75
C ALA A 175 11.12 -2.95 -6.33
N SER A 176 10.28 -2.65 -7.32
CA SER A 176 8.83 -2.58 -7.16
C SER A 176 8.17 -3.60 -8.06
N ILE A 177 7.34 -4.46 -7.49
CA ILE A 177 6.63 -5.50 -8.23
C ILE A 177 5.12 -5.36 -8.03
N LYS A 178 4.35 -5.65 -9.07
CA LYS A 178 2.88 -5.63 -9.07
C LYS A 178 2.32 -6.94 -8.52
N VAL A 179 2.77 -7.31 -7.34
CA VAL A 179 2.32 -8.50 -6.59
C VAL A 179 2.20 -8.13 -5.14
N ALA A 180 0.97 -8.10 -4.62
CA ALA A 180 0.67 -7.71 -3.24
C ALA A 180 -0.71 -8.23 -2.80
N GLY A 181 -1.38 -7.55 -1.89
CA GLY A 181 -2.64 -7.97 -1.29
C GLY A 181 -3.76 -8.33 -2.27
N ASP A 182 -3.86 -7.62 -3.41
CA ASP A 182 -4.87 -7.89 -4.44
C ASP A 182 -4.57 -9.20 -5.18
N GLN A 183 -3.27 -9.51 -5.42
CA GLN A 183 -2.88 -10.78 -6.03
C GLN A 183 -3.18 -11.97 -5.10
N PHE A 184 -3.04 -11.79 -3.79
CA PHE A 184 -3.47 -12.83 -2.83
C PHE A 184 -4.97 -13.08 -2.92
N ASN A 185 -5.80 -12.01 -3.01
CA ASN A 185 -7.25 -12.15 -3.19
C ASN A 185 -7.59 -12.89 -4.48
N GLU A 186 -6.96 -12.52 -5.60
CA GLU A 186 -7.15 -13.21 -6.88
C GLU A 186 -6.73 -14.68 -6.82
N SER A 187 -5.63 -14.98 -6.15
CA SER A 187 -5.14 -16.35 -5.97
C SER A 187 -6.12 -17.21 -5.16
N ILE A 188 -6.72 -16.64 -4.10
CA ILE A 188 -7.80 -17.30 -3.36
C ILE A 188 -9.00 -17.58 -4.27
N VAL A 189 -9.46 -16.60 -5.04
CA VAL A 189 -10.61 -16.80 -5.95
C VAL A 189 -10.32 -17.89 -6.98
N LYS A 190 -9.12 -17.90 -7.56
CA LYS A 190 -8.66 -18.94 -8.51
C LYS A 190 -8.59 -20.32 -7.85
N TYR A 191 -8.06 -20.39 -6.64
CA TYR A 191 -7.94 -21.63 -5.85
C TYR A 191 -9.31 -22.21 -5.52
N MET A 192 -10.23 -21.38 -5.00
CA MET A 192 -11.59 -21.79 -4.67
C MET A 192 -12.35 -22.32 -5.88
N ARG A 193 -12.16 -21.67 -7.03
CA ARG A 193 -12.74 -22.11 -8.30
C ARG A 193 -12.18 -23.47 -8.74
N ARG A 194 -10.86 -23.65 -8.66
CA ARG A 194 -10.16 -24.85 -9.14
C ARG A 194 -10.38 -26.05 -8.23
N LYS A 195 -10.22 -25.88 -6.92
CA LYS A 195 -10.22 -26.99 -5.94
C LYS A 195 -11.61 -27.35 -5.44
N HIS A 196 -12.44 -26.35 -5.19
CA HIS A 196 -13.76 -26.53 -4.58
C HIS A 196 -14.94 -26.39 -5.54
N ASN A 197 -14.71 -25.97 -6.80
CA ASN A 197 -15.75 -25.63 -7.78
C ASN A 197 -16.74 -24.57 -7.23
N ILE A 198 -16.24 -23.60 -6.47
CA ILE A 198 -17.02 -22.52 -5.89
C ILE A 198 -16.51 -21.18 -6.41
N LEU A 199 -17.43 -20.33 -6.82
CA LEU A 199 -17.17 -18.94 -7.17
C LEU A 199 -17.47 -18.08 -5.94
N ILE A 200 -16.45 -17.35 -5.49
CA ILE A 200 -16.53 -16.33 -4.43
C ILE A 200 -16.21 -14.95 -5.00
N GLY A 201 -16.66 -13.90 -4.31
CA GLY A 201 -16.32 -12.52 -4.64
C GLY A 201 -15.01 -12.08 -3.96
N GLU A 202 -14.45 -10.98 -4.45
CA GLU A 202 -13.22 -10.36 -3.91
C GLU A 202 -13.31 -10.09 -2.41
N ARG A 203 -14.44 -9.58 -1.93
CA ARG A 203 -14.65 -9.32 -0.50
C ARG A 203 -14.55 -10.59 0.36
N THR A 204 -15.05 -11.73 -0.13
CA THR A 204 -14.94 -13.01 0.58
C THR A 204 -13.49 -13.49 0.58
N ALA A 205 -12.78 -13.32 -0.55
CA ALA A 205 -11.37 -13.66 -0.64
C ALA A 205 -10.53 -12.81 0.32
N GLU A 206 -10.79 -11.52 0.41
CA GLU A 206 -10.11 -10.62 1.34
C GLU A 206 -10.37 -11.02 2.80
N GLN A 207 -11.62 -11.36 3.14
CA GLN A 207 -11.95 -11.88 4.47
C GLN A 207 -11.16 -13.17 4.77
N MET A 208 -11.10 -14.13 3.85
CA MET A 208 -10.33 -15.37 4.00
C MET A 208 -8.83 -15.07 4.21
N LYS A 209 -8.27 -14.15 3.42
CA LYS A 209 -6.88 -13.70 3.57
C LYS A 209 -6.62 -13.15 4.97
N MET A 210 -7.50 -12.30 5.49
CA MET A 210 -7.34 -11.64 6.79
C MET A 210 -7.53 -12.61 7.97
N GLU A 211 -8.46 -13.58 7.87
CA GLU A 211 -8.78 -14.45 9.00
C GLU A 211 -7.92 -15.71 9.08
N ILE A 212 -7.61 -16.33 7.92
CA ILE A 212 -6.90 -17.60 7.87
C ILE A 212 -5.68 -17.60 6.93
N GLY A 213 -5.38 -16.46 6.26
CA GLY A 213 -4.23 -16.33 5.37
C GLY A 213 -2.93 -16.57 6.12
N CYS A 214 -2.08 -17.45 5.59
CA CYS A 214 -0.72 -17.66 6.08
C CYS A 214 0.19 -18.11 4.95
N VAL A 215 1.49 -17.88 5.12
CA VAL A 215 2.55 -18.25 4.17
C VAL A 215 3.61 -19.15 4.80
N TYR A 216 3.44 -19.47 6.07
CA TYR A 216 4.32 -20.36 6.83
C TYR A 216 3.47 -21.33 7.68
N PRO A 217 3.88 -22.58 7.88
CA PRO A 217 3.08 -23.55 8.64
C PRO A 217 2.73 -23.04 10.04
N LYS A 218 1.46 -23.13 10.41
CA LYS A 218 0.95 -22.83 11.75
C LYS A 218 1.03 -24.05 12.66
N GLU A 219 1.20 -23.81 13.96
CA GLU A 219 1.09 -24.88 14.97
C GLU A 219 -0.34 -25.42 15.06
N GLU A 220 -1.33 -24.52 14.99
CA GLU A 220 -2.74 -24.87 14.97
C GLU A 220 -3.38 -24.38 13.65
N GLU A 221 -4.08 -25.29 12.97
CA GLU A 221 -4.75 -25.00 11.72
C GLU A 221 -5.97 -24.11 11.97
N ALA A 222 -6.00 -22.92 11.36
CA ALA A 222 -7.14 -22.03 11.39
C ALA A 222 -8.15 -22.42 10.30
N THR A 223 -9.45 -22.27 10.57
CA THR A 223 -10.52 -22.57 9.61
C THR A 223 -11.54 -21.44 9.53
N ILE A 224 -12.16 -21.30 8.35
CA ILE A 224 -13.25 -20.36 8.11
C ILE A 224 -14.38 -21.05 7.33
N GLU A 225 -15.62 -20.74 7.68
CA GLU A 225 -16.80 -21.12 6.90
C GLU A 225 -17.14 -20.01 5.92
N ILE A 226 -17.20 -20.32 4.64
CA ILE A 226 -17.52 -19.36 3.58
C ILE A 226 -18.70 -19.82 2.74
N LYS A 227 -19.40 -18.85 2.13
CA LYS A 227 -20.52 -19.09 1.21
C LYS A 227 -20.15 -18.58 -0.20
N GLY A 228 -20.41 -19.41 -1.19
CA GLY A 228 -20.19 -19.06 -2.60
C GLY A 228 -21.20 -19.74 -3.49
N ARG A 229 -21.11 -19.48 -4.80
CA ARG A 229 -21.92 -20.13 -5.80
C ARG A 229 -21.22 -21.40 -6.32
N CYS A 230 -21.86 -22.53 -6.16
CA CYS A 230 -21.36 -23.79 -6.73
C CYS A 230 -21.42 -23.71 -8.27
N LEU A 231 -20.28 -23.97 -8.92
CA LEU A 231 -20.18 -23.90 -10.39
C LEU A 231 -20.89 -25.05 -11.10
N MET A 232 -21.05 -26.20 -10.42
CA MET A 232 -21.72 -27.37 -10.98
C MET A 232 -23.24 -27.24 -10.97
N THR A 233 -23.80 -26.68 -9.90
CA THR A 233 -25.25 -26.60 -9.69
C THR A 233 -25.83 -25.21 -9.87
N GLY A 234 -24.98 -24.17 -9.86
CA GLY A 234 -25.40 -22.75 -9.86
C GLY A 234 -25.98 -22.27 -8.52
N LEU A 235 -26.13 -23.13 -7.53
CA LEU A 235 -26.76 -22.85 -6.26
C LEU A 235 -25.75 -22.36 -5.20
N PRO A 236 -26.22 -21.64 -4.16
CA PRO A 236 -25.38 -21.30 -3.01
C PRO A 236 -24.88 -22.58 -2.30
N LYS A 237 -23.62 -22.57 -1.94
CA LYS A 237 -22.97 -23.65 -1.20
C LYS A 237 -22.08 -23.08 -0.10
N THR A 238 -22.15 -23.68 1.08
CA THR A 238 -21.27 -23.36 2.22
C THR A 238 -20.19 -24.44 2.31
N ILE A 239 -18.95 -24.04 2.55
CA ILE A 239 -17.82 -24.93 2.81
C ILE A 239 -16.93 -24.36 3.90
N THR A 240 -16.17 -25.26 4.54
CA THR A 240 -15.07 -24.91 5.47
C THR A 240 -13.76 -24.99 4.70
N VAL A 241 -12.91 -23.99 4.87
CA VAL A 241 -11.58 -23.87 4.27
C VAL A 241 -10.58 -23.66 5.40
N ASN A 242 -9.36 -24.13 5.23
CA ASN A 242 -8.34 -24.06 6.26
C ASN A 242 -7.11 -23.23 5.83
N SER A 243 -6.23 -22.93 6.79
CA SER A 243 -5.03 -22.12 6.57
C SER A 243 -3.99 -22.81 5.69
N THR A 244 -3.92 -24.15 5.69
CA THR A 244 -3.03 -24.91 4.80
C THR A 244 -3.41 -24.69 3.33
N GLU A 245 -4.71 -24.61 3.03
CA GLU A 245 -5.20 -24.31 1.69
C GLU A 245 -4.85 -22.88 1.25
N MET A 246 -4.73 -21.94 2.19
CA MET A 246 -4.27 -20.58 1.88
C MET A 246 -2.79 -20.56 1.51
N MET A 247 -1.95 -21.37 2.16
CA MET A 247 -0.55 -21.52 1.76
C MET A 247 -0.43 -22.03 0.32
N GLU A 248 -1.23 -23.05 -0.04
CA GLU A 248 -1.26 -23.56 -1.43
C GLU A 248 -1.73 -22.47 -2.42
N ALA A 249 -2.72 -21.66 -2.04
CA ALA A 249 -3.24 -20.60 -2.87
C ALA A 249 -2.22 -19.46 -3.08
N PHE A 250 -1.36 -19.18 -2.09
CA PHE A 250 -0.40 -18.09 -2.10
C PHE A 250 0.97 -18.46 -2.65
N GLU A 251 1.23 -19.71 -2.99
CA GLU A 251 2.54 -20.19 -3.45
C GLU A 251 3.14 -19.29 -4.55
N GLU A 252 2.39 -19.02 -5.63
CA GLU A 252 2.87 -18.24 -6.77
C GLU A 252 3.18 -16.76 -6.39
N PRO A 253 2.26 -15.98 -5.80
CA PRO A 253 2.56 -14.59 -5.45
C PRO A 253 3.66 -14.46 -4.39
N VAL A 254 3.75 -15.38 -3.45
CA VAL A 254 4.78 -15.39 -2.40
C VAL A 254 6.17 -15.63 -3.00
N GLU A 255 6.33 -16.62 -3.87
CA GLU A 255 7.63 -16.89 -4.52
C GLU A 255 8.11 -15.67 -5.32
N ARG A 256 7.22 -14.94 -6.00
CA ARG A 256 7.57 -13.71 -6.71
C ARG A 256 8.07 -12.60 -5.78
N ILE A 257 7.49 -12.47 -4.58
CA ILE A 257 7.96 -11.50 -3.57
C ILE A 257 9.34 -11.93 -3.04
N LEU A 258 9.51 -13.22 -2.71
CA LEU A 258 10.80 -13.75 -2.23
C LEU A 258 11.91 -13.59 -3.27
N GLU A 259 11.60 -13.81 -4.54
CA GLU A 259 12.52 -13.60 -5.66
C GLU A 259 12.94 -12.12 -5.78
N ALA A 260 12.01 -11.19 -5.60
CA ALA A 260 12.31 -9.76 -5.60
C ALA A 260 13.18 -9.36 -4.40
N VAL A 261 12.92 -9.89 -3.20
CA VAL A 261 13.76 -9.68 -2.01
C VAL A 261 15.18 -10.19 -2.26
N HIS A 262 15.32 -11.41 -2.80
CA HIS A 262 16.63 -12.00 -3.13
C HIS A 262 17.38 -11.16 -4.16
N ASN A 263 16.73 -10.75 -5.23
CA ASN A 263 17.32 -9.94 -6.29
C ASN A 263 17.83 -8.57 -5.79
N VAL A 264 17.13 -7.93 -4.86
CA VAL A 264 17.57 -6.67 -4.24
C VAL A 264 18.82 -6.93 -3.38
N LEU A 265 18.83 -7.97 -2.55
CA LEU A 265 19.99 -8.33 -1.73
C LEU A 265 21.23 -8.67 -2.61
N GLU A 266 21.04 -9.39 -3.70
CA GLU A 266 22.12 -9.78 -4.61
C GLU A 266 22.79 -8.56 -5.29
N ARG A 267 22.03 -7.52 -5.59
CA ARG A 267 22.54 -6.28 -6.21
C ARG A 267 23.05 -5.26 -5.20
N THR A 268 22.78 -5.48 -3.91
CA THR A 268 23.21 -4.57 -2.84
C THR A 268 24.71 -4.69 -2.59
N PRO A 269 25.43 -3.57 -2.38
CA PRO A 269 26.85 -3.61 -2.01
C PRO A 269 27.11 -4.48 -0.78
N PRO A 270 28.21 -5.28 -0.76
CA PRO A 270 28.49 -6.24 0.30
C PRO A 270 28.52 -5.66 1.72
N GLU A 271 29.02 -4.44 1.88
CA GLU A 271 29.08 -3.75 3.17
C GLU A 271 27.66 -3.50 3.72
N LEU A 272 26.74 -3.07 2.86
CA LEU A 272 25.34 -2.85 3.28
C LEU A 272 24.59 -4.17 3.50
N VAL A 273 24.92 -5.24 2.78
CA VAL A 273 24.39 -6.58 3.07
C VAL A 273 24.82 -7.05 4.46
N ALA A 274 26.08 -6.78 4.84
CA ALA A 274 26.57 -7.08 6.17
C ALA A 274 25.82 -6.29 7.27
N ASP A 275 25.54 -5.01 7.00
CA ASP A 275 24.71 -4.20 7.91
C ASP A 275 23.31 -4.76 8.05
N ILE A 276 22.65 -5.10 6.92
CA ILE A 276 21.29 -5.68 6.89
C ILE A 276 21.26 -7.01 7.65
N SER A 277 22.32 -7.83 7.57
CA SER A 277 22.41 -9.07 8.33
C SER A 277 22.35 -8.84 9.84
N ASN A 278 22.84 -7.68 10.33
CA ASN A 278 22.80 -7.29 11.74
C ASN A 278 21.52 -6.54 12.10
N ASN A 279 21.08 -5.60 11.24
CA ASN A 279 19.92 -4.74 11.47
C ASN A 279 18.60 -5.47 11.25
N GLY A 280 18.60 -6.52 10.43
CA GLY A 280 17.40 -7.23 10.02
C GLY A 280 16.66 -6.58 8.84
N ILE A 281 15.58 -7.23 8.44
CA ILE A 281 14.62 -6.74 7.44
C ILE A 281 13.36 -6.29 8.17
N VAL A 282 12.85 -5.11 7.83
CA VAL A 282 11.60 -4.58 8.39
C VAL A 282 10.51 -4.66 7.32
N MET A 283 9.41 -5.31 7.67
CA MET A 283 8.24 -5.43 6.81
C MET A 283 7.19 -4.40 7.19
N THR A 284 6.60 -3.77 6.18
CA THR A 284 5.52 -2.78 6.30
C THR A 284 4.40 -3.07 5.30
N GLY A 285 3.32 -2.28 5.36
CA GLY A 285 2.15 -2.46 4.51
C GLY A 285 1.18 -3.54 5.00
N GLY A 286 -0.07 -3.44 4.54
CA GLY A 286 -1.14 -4.36 5.00
C GLY A 286 -0.94 -5.81 4.57
N GLY A 287 -0.24 -6.06 3.45
CA GLY A 287 0.08 -7.41 2.97
C GLY A 287 1.10 -8.14 3.83
N SER A 288 1.96 -7.41 4.55
CA SER A 288 2.93 -7.99 5.50
C SER A 288 2.28 -8.65 6.72
N LEU A 289 1.00 -8.34 6.98
CA LEU A 289 0.21 -8.92 8.07
C LEU A 289 -0.30 -10.35 7.77
N VAL A 290 -0.11 -10.85 6.55
CA VAL A 290 -0.36 -12.27 6.27
C VAL A 290 0.59 -13.10 7.12
N ASP A 291 0.02 -14.00 7.93
CA ASP A 291 0.74 -14.68 8.99
C ASP A 291 1.93 -15.51 8.46
N GLY A 292 3.06 -15.36 9.15
CA GLY A 292 4.28 -16.10 8.89
C GLY A 292 5.17 -15.55 7.78
N PHE A 293 4.90 -14.37 7.22
CA PHE A 293 5.79 -13.75 6.22
C PHE A 293 7.18 -13.46 6.78
N ASP A 294 7.25 -12.94 7.99
CA ASP A 294 8.51 -12.68 8.72
C ASP A 294 9.33 -13.95 8.89
N LYS A 295 8.68 -15.04 9.29
CA LYS A 295 9.29 -16.36 9.44
C LYS A 295 9.78 -16.90 8.09
N LEU A 296 8.97 -16.75 7.06
CA LEU A 296 9.29 -17.25 5.73
C LEU A 296 10.49 -16.52 5.13
N ILE A 297 10.52 -15.18 5.17
CA ILE A 297 11.65 -14.38 4.68
C ILE A 297 12.90 -14.71 5.48
N THR A 298 12.80 -14.81 6.83
CA THR A 298 13.91 -15.22 7.68
C THR A 298 14.45 -16.60 7.28
N ALA A 299 13.57 -17.58 7.05
CA ALA A 299 13.98 -18.91 6.65
C ALA A 299 14.66 -18.96 5.27
N ARG A 300 14.25 -18.10 4.33
CA ARG A 300 14.75 -18.07 2.95
C ARG A 300 16.03 -17.25 2.79
N THR A 301 16.21 -16.21 3.58
CA THR A 301 17.36 -15.29 3.48
C THR A 301 18.43 -15.51 4.54
N GLY A 302 18.07 -16.14 5.67
CA GLY A 302 18.90 -16.23 6.86
C GLY A 302 19.00 -14.91 7.65
N ILE A 303 18.28 -13.86 7.25
CA ILE A 303 18.29 -12.54 7.89
C ILE A 303 17.04 -12.40 8.76
N HIS A 304 17.22 -12.00 10.02
CA HIS A 304 16.09 -11.78 10.92
C HIS A 304 15.12 -10.75 10.35
N THR A 305 13.86 -11.11 10.24
CA THR A 305 12.81 -10.27 9.65
C THR A 305 11.71 -10.03 10.67
N VAL A 306 11.23 -8.79 10.74
CA VAL A 306 10.15 -8.38 11.64
C VAL A 306 9.10 -7.58 10.92
N VAL A 307 7.84 -7.72 11.32
CA VAL A 307 6.75 -6.85 10.88
C VAL A 307 6.70 -5.63 11.81
N ALA A 308 6.62 -4.43 11.24
CA ALA A 308 6.51 -3.19 11.99
C ALA A 308 5.25 -3.19 12.87
N GLU A 309 5.30 -2.53 14.04
CA GLU A 309 4.21 -2.53 15.02
C GLU A 309 2.88 -2.02 14.44
N ASP A 310 2.92 -0.96 13.65
CA ASP A 310 1.76 -0.45 12.89
C ASP A 310 2.07 -0.45 11.37
N ALA A 311 2.25 -1.65 10.83
CA ALA A 311 2.67 -1.86 9.46
C ALA A 311 1.81 -1.12 8.42
N ILE A 312 0.50 -1.00 8.65
CA ILE A 312 -0.44 -0.33 7.74
C ILE A 312 -0.19 1.17 7.68
N SER A 313 0.14 1.79 8.81
CA SER A 313 0.28 3.25 8.92
C SER A 313 1.70 3.75 8.67
N CYS A 314 2.71 2.86 8.61
CA CYS A 314 4.12 3.24 8.47
C CYS A 314 4.37 4.24 7.34
N VAL A 315 3.87 3.96 6.13
CA VAL A 315 4.05 4.84 4.96
C VAL A 315 3.42 6.21 5.21
N ALA A 316 2.18 6.26 5.72
CA ALA A 316 1.48 7.51 6.00
C ALA A 316 2.17 8.32 7.11
N GLU A 317 2.63 7.65 8.17
CA GLU A 317 3.37 8.30 9.26
C GLU A 317 4.71 8.84 8.80
N GLY A 318 5.47 8.05 8.04
CA GLY A 318 6.76 8.49 7.51
C GLY A 318 6.61 9.62 6.50
N THR A 319 5.58 9.57 5.65
CA THR A 319 5.21 10.67 4.76
C THR A 319 4.91 11.94 5.56
N GLY A 320 4.17 11.80 6.66
CA GLY A 320 3.85 12.90 7.57
C GLY A 320 5.08 13.47 8.29
N LYS A 321 5.93 12.60 8.84
CA LYS A 321 7.19 13.00 9.52
C LYS A 321 8.15 13.71 8.55
N SER A 322 8.17 13.32 7.28
CA SER A 322 9.00 13.97 6.24
C SER A 322 8.60 15.40 5.93
N LEU A 323 7.37 15.83 6.27
CA LEU A 323 6.93 17.23 6.16
C LEU A 323 7.75 18.17 7.06
N ASP A 324 8.36 17.68 8.13
CA ASP A 324 9.21 18.47 9.03
C ASP A 324 10.50 18.92 8.34
N SER A 325 11.00 18.12 7.40
CA SER A 325 12.20 18.40 6.62
C SER A 325 11.98 19.45 5.51
N LEU A 326 10.73 19.84 5.24
CA LEU A 326 10.38 20.81 4.19
C LEU A 326 10.61 22.28 4.59
N GLY A 327 10.96 22.56 5.85
CA GLY A 327 11.14 23.94 6.36
C GLY A 327 12.17 24.75 5.58
N ASP A 328 13.16 24.12 4.99
CA ASP A 328 14.31 24.73 4.31
C ASP A 328 14.30 24.58 2.78
N MET A 329 13.23 24.04 2.19
CA MET A 329 13.17 23.80 0.75
C MET A 329 12.58 24.97 -0.05
N GLN A 330 13.39 25.48 -1.00
CA GLN A 330 12.96 26.50 -1.97
C GLN A 330 11.96 25.95 -3.00
N ASP A 331 11.24 26.86 -3.67
CA ASP A 331 10.18 26.58 -4.64
C ASP A 331 10.52 25.52 -5.69
N GLY A 332 9.74 24.46 -5.72
CA GLY A 332 9.76 23.42 -6.75
C GLY A 332 9.06 22.15 -6.29
N THR A 333 8.51 21.41 -7.22
CA THR A 333 8.07 20.05 -7.04
C THR A 333 9.32 19.17 -6.84
N VAL A 334 9.49 18.50 -5.71
CA VAL A 334 10.72 17.78 -5.40
C VAL A 334 10.36 16.35 -4.99
N ASN A 335 10.90 15.39 -5.73
CA ASN A 335 11.06 14.03 -5.24
C ASN A 335 12.25 14.02 -4.27
N LEU A 336 11.98 13.84 -2.98
CA LEU A 336 13.00 13.91 -1.93
C LEU A 336 14.08 12.84 -2.07
N SER A 337 13.73 11.68 -2.60
CA SER A 337 14.65 10.57 -2.80
C SER A 337 15.65 10.80 -3.92
N ARG A 338 15.24 11.49 -5.02
CA ARG A 338 16.11 11.75 -6.19
C ARG A 338 17.05 12.95 -6.02
N ARG A 339 16.71 13.93 -5.19
CA ARG A 339 17.53 15.15 -5.04
C ARG A 339 18.93 14.91 -4.50
N ARG A 340 19.13 13.83 -3.72
CA ARG A 340 20.43 13.48 -3.13
C ARG A 340 21.35 12.71 -4.07
N GLN A 341 20.82 12.18 -5.17
CA GLN A 341 21.63 11.54 -6.22
C GLN A 341 22.25 12.56 -7.23
N MET A 342 21.82 13.82 -7.19
CA MET A 342 22.28 14.87 -8.12
C MET A 342 23.29 15.86 -7.50
N ASN A 343 23.64 15.73 -6.22
CA ASN A 343 24.68 16.46 -5.52
C ASN A 343 25.80 15.52 -5.07
#